data_8eec6dcfe5d1625019f5e844f44fe630
#
_entry.id   8eec6dcfe5d1625019f5e844f44fe630
#
_cell.length_a   1.000
_cell.length_b   1.000
_cell.length_c   1.000
_cell.angle_alpha   90.00
_cell.angle_beta   90.00
_cell.angle_gamma   90.00
#
_symmetry.space_group_name_H-M   'P 1'
#
loop_
_entity.id
_entity.type
_entity.pdbx_description
1 polymer ?
#
loop_
_entity_poly.entity_id
_entity_poly.type
_entity_poly.pdbx_seq_one_letter_code
_entity_poly.pdbx_strand_id
1 'polypeptide(L)'
;MSKCEGCAYHYFKGIATFYENSSKALQFFRDHGVLPSVVKCPTCHKDCNYRDSQRIWRCTGSYVIPKKKKRWRCDFSTSDNKGTFLQNVSVAPWKVLVFVNHWISHHWDHKTVTKGLGLSLVTSVDWRSFCSEVAENWLSNQNTIGGPGIVVEIDETLIVCRKYERGRVLSQLWLFGGIERVSKKKFVVPLVGPLGEAGHRDKGTLIPIIQQYILPDSVIISDQWGAYKTLKNLGYTHYSINHCENFVDVADSNIHTQNIERLWRDVKEWVKRPGIKSKYLFQYLARYLFLTSHEEESRLHHFLIQAARLYPPQGTLQQQPVTLEEGPDDE
;
A
#
# COMPACT_ATOMS: atom_id res chain seq x y z
N MET A 1 -9.97 -0.54 -15.08
CA MET A 1 -9.40 0.80 -14.80
C MET A 1 -8.58 1.18 -16.03
N SER A 2 -8.93 2.28 -16.72
CA SER A 2 -8.14 2.76 -17.85
C SER A 2 -6.73 3.06 -17.37
N LYS A 3 -5.70 2.52 -18.02
CA LYS A 3 -4.32 2.94 -17.81
C LYS A 3 -4.29 4.44 -18.09
N CYS A 4 -3.86 5.24 -17.13
CA CYS A 4 -3.58 6.63 -17.36
C CYS A 4 -2.49 6.68 -18.44
N GLU A 5 -2.73 7.33 -19.58
CA GLU A 5 -1.79 7.34 -20.73
C GLU A 5 -0.39 7.87 -20.36
N GLY A 6 -0.27 8.57 -19.23
CA GLY A 6 0.99 9.06 -18.68
C GLY A 6 1.70 8.14 -17.68
N CYS A 7 1.15 6.98 -17.34
CA CYS A 7 1.63 6.18 -16.21
C CYS A 7 2.48 4.96 -16.56
N ALA A 8 2.51 4.55 -17.83
CA ALA A 8 3.37 3.49 -18.30
C ALA A 8 4.80 4.03 -18.52
N TYR A 9 5.49 4.35 -17.42
CA TYR A 9 6.87 4.78 -17.49
C TYR A 9 7.80 3.65 -17.03
N HIS A 10 8.67 3.21 -17.93
CA HIS A 10 9.88 2.53 -17.51
C HIS A 10 10.65 3.44 -16.53
N TYR A 11 11.28 2.85 -15.54
CA TYR A 11 12.04 3.54 -14.51
C TYR A 11 12.88 4.72 -15.05
N PHE A 12 13.69 4.49 -16.09
CA PHE A 12 14.55 5.53 -16.68
C PHE A 12 13.77 6.64 -17.40
N LYS A 13 12.68 6.31 -18.13
CA LYS A 13 11.85 7.31 -18.78
C LYS A 13 11.13 8.20 -17.77
N GLY A 14 10.68 7.65 -16.65
CA GLY A 14 10.06 8.42 -15.58
C GLY A 14 11.01 9.47 -15.02
N ILE A 15 12.25 9.08 -14.73
CA ILE A 15 13.28 10.01 -14.25
C ILE A 15 13.53 11.13 -15.28
N ALA A 16 13.83 10.78 -16.52
CA ALA A 16 14.15 11.73 -17.57
C ALA A 16 13.01 12.73 -17.85
N THR A 17 11.75 12.25 -17.72
CA THR A 17 10.55 13.05 -17.99
C THR A 17 10.35 14.19 -16.99
N PHE A 18 10.68 13.95 -15.71
CA PHE A 18 10.39 14.88 -14.61
C PHE A 18 11.61 15.62 -14.09
N TYR A 19 12.81 15.20 -14.51
CA TYR A 19 14.05 15.81 -14.03
C TYR A 19 14.07 17.32 -14.33
N GLU A 20 14.32 18.13 -13.28
CA GLU A 20 14.31 19.59 -13.28
C GLU A 20 13.03 20.26 -13.80
N ASN A 21 11.93 19.53 -13.93
CA ASN A 21 10.65 20.05 -14.40
C ASN A 21 9.56 19.98 -13.33
N SER A 22 9.52 21.00 -12.45
CA SER A 22 8.52 21.07 -11.38
C SER A 22 7.10 21.25 -11.88
N SER A 23 6.88 21.99 -12.96
CA SER A 23 5.52 22.20 -13.51
C SER A 23 4.92 20.90 -14.00
N LYS A 24 5.70 20.09 -14.72
CA LYS A 24 5.27 18.77 -15.18
C LYS A 24 5.03 17.81 -14.03
N ALA A 25 5.88 17.83 -13.01
CA ALA A 25 5.70 17.04 -11.81
C ALA A 25 4.42 17.43 -11.04
N LEU A 26 4.13 18.72 -10.88
CA LEU A 26 2.91 19.21 -10.25
C LEU A 26 1.66 18.78 -11.03
N GLN A 27 1.68 18.87 -12.37
CA GLN A 27 0.57 18.39 -13.17
C GLN A 27 0.37 16.88 -12.99
N PHE A 28 1.45 16.10 -13.00
CA PHE A 28 1.37 14.66 -12.77
C PHE A 28 0.79 14.29 -11.38
N PHE A 29 1.14 15.04 -10.35
CA PHE A 29 0.52 14.89 -9.02
C PHE A 29 -0.98 15.22 -9.05
N ARG A 30 -1.43 16.21 -9.82
CA ARG A 30 -2.87 16.53 -10.00
C ARG A 30 -3.59 15.43 -10.75
N ASP A 31 -3.03 14.92 -11.82
CA ASP A 31 -3.60 13.85 -12.63
C ASP A 31 -3.81 12.54 -11.84
N HIS A 32 -3.06 12.37 -10.73
CA HIS A 32 -3.16 11.23 -9.82
C HIS A 32 -3.92 11.55 -8.52
N GLY A 33 -4.51 12.73 -8.41
CA GLY A 33 -5.29 13.13 -7.23
C GLY A 33 -4.46 13.41 -5.97
N VAL A 34 -3.12 13.46 -6.06
CA VAL A 34 -2.24 13.84 -4.93
C VAL A 34 -2.38 15.33 -4.61
N LEU A 35 -2.61 16.16 -5.62
CA LEU A 35 -2.93 17.58 -5.49
C LEU A 35 -4.32 17.85 -6.02
N PRO A 36 -5.05 18.87 -5.49
CA PRO A 36 -6.37 19.19 -5.96
C PRO A 36 -6.35 19.78 -7.37
N SER A 37 -7.27 19.32 -8.24
CA SER A 37 -7.55 19.92 -9.54
C SER A 37 -8.60 21.03 -9.46
N VAL A 38 -9.45 21.00 -8.43
CA VAL A 38 -10.49 22.01 -8.14
C VAL A 38 -10.59 22.15 -6.63
N VAL A 39 -10.77 23.38 -6.15
CA VAL A 39 -11.03 23.65 -4.73
C VAL A 39 -12.28 24.53 -4.63
N LYS A 40 -13.27 24.09 -3.84
CA LYS A 40 -14.47 24.87 -3.55
C LYS A 40 -14.28 25.73 -2.32
N CYS A 41 -14.76 26.97 -2.39
CA CYS A 41 -14.79 27.86 -1.24
C CYS A 41 -15.75 27.33 -0.16
N PRO A 42 -15.33 27.15 1.09
CA PRO A 42 -16.21 26.67 2.16
C PRO A 42 -17.34 27.64 2.51
N THR A 43 -17.20 28.91 2.16
CA THR A 43 -18.18 29.97 2.50
C THR A 43 -19.24 30.17 1.41
N CYS A 44 -18.85 30.23 0.13
CA CYS A 44 -19.79 30.52 -0.96
C CYS A 44 -19.98 29.35 -1.92
N HIS A 45 -19.28 28.21 -1.69
CA HIS A 45 -19.32 26.96 -2.46
C HIS A 45 -18.96 27.09 -3.94
N LYS A 46 -18.47 28.24 -4.39
CA LYS A 46 -17.95 28.45 -5.75
C LYS A 46 -16.54 27.93 -5.88
N ASP A 47 -16.19 27.54 -7.10
CA ASP A 47 -14.83 27.11 -7.41
C ASP A 47 -13.85 28.27 -7.22
N CYS A 48 -12.71 27.96 -6.61
CA CYS A 48 -11.62 28.90 -6.41
C CYS A 48 -10.73 28.99 -7.65
N ASN A 49 -10.13 30.15 -7.87
CA ASN A 49 -9.16 30.33 -8.93
C ASN A 49 -7.76 29.93 -8.45
N TYR A 50 -7.07 29.12 -9.24
CA TYR A 50 -5.68 28.74 -8.97
C TYR A 50 -4.72 29.82 -9.44
N ARG A 51 -3.74 30.15 -8.59
CA ARG A 51 -2.63 31.08 -8.89
C ARG A 51 -1.33 30.31 -8.91
N ASP A 52 -0.87 29.97 -10.10
CA ASP A 52 0.28 29.07 -10.31
C ASP A 52 1.56 29.63 -9.67
N SER A 53 1.85 30.94 -9.84
CA SER A 53 3.05 31.59 -9.30
C SER A 53 3.19 31.51 -7.77
N GLN A 54 2.07 31.42 -7.06
CA GLN A 54 2.01 31.35 -5.59
C GLN A 54 1.60 29.96 -5.08
N ARG A 55 1.18 29.07 -5.97
CA ARG A 55 0.64 27.75 -5.66
C ARG A 55 -0.51 27.79 -4.65
N ILE A 56 -1.41 28.76 -4.83
CA ILE A 56 -2.58 28.96 -3.97
C ILE A 56 -3.88 28.95 -4.75
N TRP A 57 -4.90 28.43 -4.12
CA TRP A 57 -6.31 28.55 -4.53
C TRP A 57 -6.92 29.74 -3.82
N ARG A 58 -7.57 30.66 -4.55
CA ARG A 58 -8.22 31.84 -3.98
C ARG A 58 -9.65 31.98 -4.47
N CYS A 59 -10.55 32.19 -3.54
CA CYS A 59 -11.93 32.52 -3.85
C CYS A 59 -12.06 33.97 -4.30
N THR A 60 -12.74 34.19 -5.42
CA THR A 60 -13.13 35.53 -5.91
C THR A 60 -14.65 35.76 -5.80
N GLY A 61 -15.35 34.82 -5.17
CA GLY A 61 -16.80 34.85 -5.00
C GLY A 61 -17.29 35.83 -3.93
N SER A 62 -18.60 35.87 -3.73
CA SER A 62 -19.24 36.63 -2.67
C SER A 62 -20.41 35.82 -2.11
N TYR A 63 -20.79 36.10 -0.89
CA TYR A 63 -21.94 35.54 -0.19
C TYR A 63 -22.79 36.63 0.45
N VAL A 64 -24.02 36.32 0.75
CA VAL A 64 -24.95 37.23 1.40
C VAL A 64 -25.23 36.73 2.81
N ILE A 65 -25.08 37.61 3.79
CA ILE A 65 -25.50 37.30 5.16
C ILE A 65 -27.00 37.51 5.25
N PRO A 66 -27.82 36.46 5.49
CA PRO A 66 -29.29 36.55 5.42
C PRO A 66 -29.91 37.65 6.31
N LYS A 67 -29.37 37.80 7.53
CA LYS A 67 -29.86 38.81 8.49
C LYS A 67 -29.53 40.25 8.12
N LYS A 68 -28.41 40.48 7.40
CA LYS A 68 -27.92 41.83 7.06
C LYS A 68 -28.27 42.27 5.63
N LYS A 69 -28.76 41.36 4.77
CA LYS A 69 -29.02 41.55 3.33
C LYS A 69 -27.84 42.20 2.56
N LYS A 70 -26.63 42.17 3.12
CA LYS A 70 -25.43 42.76 2.55
C LYS A 70 -24.56 41.69 1.90
N ARG A 71 -24.05 42.00 0.70
CA ARG A 71 -23.12 41.13 -0.02
C ARG A 71 -21.69 41.36 0.50
N TRP A 72 -21.01 40.27 0.85
CA TRP A 72 -19.65 40.27 1.31
C TRP A 72 -18.76 39.50 0.35
N ARG A 73 -17.54 39.99 0.14
CA ARG A 73 -16.54 39.28 -0.68
C ARG A 73 -15.92 38.17 0.12
N CYS A 74 -15.71 36.99 -0.51
CA CYS A 74 -14.96 35.91 0.10
C CYS A 74 -13.45 36.24 0.09
N ASP A 75 -12.76 35.95 1.18
CA ASP A 75 -11.32 36.08 1.35
C ASP A 75 -10.60 34.75 1.51
N PHE A 76 -11.34 33.64 1.34
CA PHE A 76 -10.78 32.30 1.46
C PHE A 76 -9.64 32.08 0.49
N SER A 77 -8.51 31.59 1.03
CA SER A 77 -7.38 31.09 0.24
C SER A 77 -6.72 29.90 0.94
N THR A 78 -6.17 28.99 0.15
CA THR A 78 -5.46 27.82 0.65
C THR A 78 -4.32 27.44 -0.30
N SER A 79 -3.23 26.88 0.23
CA SER A 79 -2.18 26.33 -0.62
C SER A 79 -2.65 25.05 -1.32
N ASP A 80 -2.06 24.75 -2.48
CA ASP A 80 -2.41 23.54 -3.25
C ASP A 80 -1.97 22.25 -2.57
N ASN A 81 -1.00 22.30 -1.66
CA ASN A 81 -0.44 21.15 -0.97
C ASN A 81 -0.99 20.94 0.45
N LYS A 82 -1.89 21.79 0.94
CA LYS A 82 -2.44 21.67 2.30
C LYS A 82 -3.24 20.37 2.46
N GLY A 83 -2.90 19.57 3.47
CA GLY A 83 -3.55 18.29 3.76
C GLY A 83 -3.15 17.15 2.82
N THR A 84 -2.23 17.38 1.89
CA THR A 84 -1.81 16.40 0.90
C THR A 84 -0.47 15.72 1.28
N PHE A 85 -0.10 14.69 0.54
CA PHE A 85 1.22 14.05 0.62
C PHE A 85 2.40 15.04 0.46
N LEU A 86 2.16 16.20 -0.16
CA LEU A 86 3.16 17.27 -0.35
C LEU A 86 3.03 18.39 0.68
N GLN A 87 2.32 18.20 1.78
CA GLN A 87 2.17 19.24 2.80
C GLN A 87 3.51 19.61 3.42
N ASN A 88 3.76 20.92 3.62
CA ASN A 88 4.97 21.47 4.23
C ASN A 88 6.30 21.08 3.53
N VAL A 89 6.23 20.69 2.26
CA VAL A 89 7.40 20.30 1.48
C VAL A 89 8.13 21.52 0.96
N SER A 90 9.41 21.68 1.37
CA SER A 90 10.34 22.68 0.84
C SER A 90 11.14 22.18 -0.38
N VAL A 91 11.14 20.89 -0.62
CA VAL A 91 11.84 20.24 -1.74
C VAL A 91 11.09 20.49 -3.05
N ALA A 92 11.81 20.74 -4.13
CA ALA A 92 11.20 20.91 -5.45
C ALA A 92 10.32 19.69 -5.84
N PRO A 93 9.11 19.89 -6.36
CA PRO A 93 8.16 18.80 -6.66
C PRO A 93 8.74 17.70 -7.54
N TRP A 94 9.56 18.04 -8.52
CA TRP A 94 10.22 17.06 -9.38
C TRP A 94 11.18 16.15 -8.60
N LYS A 95 11.89 16.68 -7.59
CA LYS A 95 12.78 15.86 -6.74
C LYS A 95 12.00 14.85 -5.93
N VAL A 96 10.83 15.25 -5.42
CA VAL A 96 9.92 14.32 -4.70
C VAL A 96 9.47 13.20 -5.62
N LEU A 97 9.02 13.54 -6.82
CA LEU A 97 8.52 12.54 -7.78
C LEU A 97 9.62 11.56 -8.21
N VAL A 98 10.83 12.08 -8.48
CA VAL A 98 12.00 11.25 -8.81
C VAL A 98 12.42 10.39 -7.61
N PHE A 99 12.38 10.92 -6.39
CA PHE A 99 12.65 10.16 -5.17
C PHE A 99 11.67 8.99 -5.02
N VAL A 100 10.36 9.25 -5.14
CA VAL A 100 9.31 8.22 -5.10
C VAL A 100 9.56 7.16 -6.16
N ASN A 101 9.82 7.56 -7.40
CA ASN A 101 10.08 6.64 -8.52
C ASN A 101 11.27 5.70 -8.23
N HIS A 102 12.34 6.22 -7.64
CA HIS A 102 13.46 5.39 -7.17
C HIS A 102 13.07 4.47 -6.02
N TRP A 103 12.32 4.99 -5.05
CA TRP A 103 11.93 4.22 -3.87
C TRP A 103 11.06 3.00 -4.23
N ILE A 104 10.18 3.11 -5.21
CA ILE A 104 9.34 2.01 -5.72
C ILE A 104 10.02 1.14 -6.79
N SER A 105 11.31 1.29 -6.99
CA SER A 105 12.08 0.47 -7.94
C SER A 105 12.95 -0.56 -7.24
N HIS A 106 13.37 -1.60 -7.98
CA HIS A 106 14.38 -2.53 -7.49
C HIS A 106 15.78 -1.90 -7.40
N HIS A 107 16.01 -0.78 -8.11
CA HIS A 107 17.27 -0.04 -8.17
C HIS A 107 17.45 0.97 -7.03
N TRP A 108 16.69 0.82 -5.95
CA TRP A 108 16.78 1.71 -4.80
C TRP A 108 18.14 1.61 -4.09
N ASP A 109 18.89 2.70 -4.13
CA ASP A 109 20.03 2.96 -3.24
C ASP A 109 19.89 4.34 -2.61
N HIS A 110 19.65 4.35 -1.30
CA HIS A 110 19.39 5.56 -0.53
C HIS A 110 20.51 6.59 -0.65
N LYS A 111 21.77 6.16 -0.61
CA LYS A 111 22.92 7.05 -0.65
C LYS A 111 23.07 7.71 -2.03
N THR A 112 22.94 6.94 -3.09
CA THR A 112 23.02 7.43 -4.47
C THR A 112 21.90 8.40 -4.78
N VAL A 113 20.66 8.07 -4.41
CA VAL A 113 19.48 8.92 -4.62
C VAL A 113 19.61 10.25 -3.84
N THR A 114 20.00 10.18 -2.57
CA THR A 114 20.20 11.39 -1.74
C THR A 114 21.22 12.35 -2.36
N LYS A 115 22.38 11.83 -2.78
CA LYS A 115 23.41 12.62 -3.45
C LYS A 115 22.94 13.15 -4.81
N GLY A 116 22.37 12.28 -5.64
CA GLY A 116 21.93 12.62 -7.00
C GLY A 116 20.86 13.72 -7.03
N LEU A 117 19.98 13.76 -6.03
CA LEU A 117 18.97 14.79 -5.90
C LEU A 117 19.43 16.03 -5.09
N GLY A 118 20.64 16.00 -4.52
CA GLY A 118 21.13 17.07 -3.65
C GLY A 118 20.25 17.28 -2.42
N LEU A 119 19.78 16.21 -1.81
CA LEU A 119 18.97 16.24 -0.59
C LEU A 119 19.84 16.15 0.65
N SER A 120 19.38 16.73 1.76
CA SER A 120 19.97 16.45 3.06
C SER A 120 19.67 15.01 3.49
N LEU A 121 20.52 14.44 4.33
CA LEU A 121 20.27 13.09 4.87
C LEU A 121 18.95 13.03 5.65
N VAL A 122 18.64 14.06 6.43
CA VAL A 122 17.38 14.16 7.21
C VAL A 122 16.19 14.14 6.28
N THR A 123 16.15 15.04 5.29
CA THR A 123 15.08 15.11 4.28
C THR A 123 14.87 13.78 3.57
N SER A 124 15.96 13.10 3.21
CA SER A 124 15.89 11.81 2.52
C SER A 124 15.36 10.68 3.42
N VAL A 125 15.68 10.71 4.71
CA VAL A 125 15.12 9.76 5.70
C VAL A 125 13.63 10.02 5.91
N ASP A 126 13.21 11.27 6.01
CA ASP A 126 11.80 11.65 6.15
C ASP A 126 10.98 11.19 4.93
N TRP A 127 11.47 11.45 3.72
CA TRP A 127 10.80 11.00 2.49
C TRP A 127 10.71 9.48 2.40
N ARG A 128 11.74 8.75 2.83
CA ARG A 128 11.67 7.30 2.93
C ARG A 128 10.58 6.86 3.90
N SER A 129 10.43 7.54 5.03
CA SER A 129 9.38 7.24 6.02
C SER A 129 7.99 7.51 5.45
N PHE A 130 7.77 8.63 4.77
CA PHE A 130 6.49 8.92 4.10
C PHE A 130 6.15 7.91 3.01
N CYS A 131 7.13 7.50 2.21
CA CYS A 131 6.92 6.45 1.22
C CYS A 131 6.56 5.11 1.89
N SER A 132 7.22 4.78 3.01
CA SER A 132 6.91 3.56 3.77
C SER A 132 5.50 3.59 4.34
N GLU A 133 5.06 4.72 4.88
CA GLU A 133 3.70 4.91 5.42
C GLU A 133 2.62 4.66 4.35
N VAL A 134 2.83 5.16 3.12
CA VAL A 134 1.92 4.88 2.00
C VAL A 134 1.86 3.38 1.68
N ALA A 135 3.01 2.69 1.67
CA ALA A 135 3.05 1.26 1.40
C ALA A 135 2.45 0.43 2.55
N GLU A 136 2.67 0.84 3.81
CA GLU A 136 2.08 0.21 4.98
C GLU A 136 0.55 0.35 5.00
N ASN A 137 0.05 1.55 4.68
CA ASN A 137 -1.38 1.78 4.55
C ASN A 137 -1.99 0.93 3.42
N TRP A 138 -1.31 0.84 2.27
CA TRP A 138 -1.72 -0.05 1.19
C TRP A 138 -1.75 -1.51 1.64
N LEU A 139 -0.74 -1.98 2.36
CA LEU A 139 -0.64 -3.35 2.86
C LEU A 139 -1.77 -3.66 3.85
N SER A 140 -2.14 -2.71 4.71
CA SER A 140 -3.22 -2.86 5.69
C SER A 140 -4.62 -2.84 5.06
N ASN A 141 -4.74 -2.35 3.82
CA ASN A 141 -6.00 -2.24 3.08
C ASN A 141 -5.99 -3.08 1.80
N GLN A 142 -5.35 -4.25 1.85
CA GLN A 142 -5.33 -5.17 0.71
C GLN A 142 -6.72 -5.76 0.45
N ASN A 143 -6.99 -6.04 -0.82
CA ASN A 143 -8.20 -6.74 -1.23
C ASN A 143 -8.13 -8.20 -0.78
N THR A 144 -9.29 -8.79 -0.54
CA THR A 144 -9.45 -10.22 -0.35
C THR A 144 -9.02 -10.99 -1.61
N ILE A 145 -8.58 -12.22 -1.41
CA ILE A 145 -8.22 -13.15 -2.48
C ILE A 145 -9.13 -14.38 -2.43
N GLY A 146 -9.06 -15.24 -3.45
CA GLY A 146 -9.90 -16.43 -3.51
C GLY A 146 -11.27 -16.16 -4.10
N GLY A 147 -12.23 -16.98 -3.74
CA GLY A 147 -13.59 -17.04 -4.23
C GLY A 147 -13.94 -18.45 -4.76
N PRO A 148 -15.17 -18.67 -5.24
CA PRO A 148 -15.64 -19.98 -5.64
C PRO A 148 -14.69 -20.72 -6.59
N GLY A 149 -14.15 -21.86 -6.12
CA GLY A 149 -13.25 -22.70 -6.89
C GLY A 149 -11.83 -22.17 -7.09
N ILE A 150 -11.50 -20.98 -6.58
CA ILE A 150 -10.14 -20.41 -6.66
C ILE A 150 -9.24 -21.11 -5.63
N VAL A 151 -8.10 -21.61 -6.11
CA VAL A 151 -7.11 -22.30 -5.26
C VAL A 151 -6.19 -21.28 -4.61
N VAL A 152 -6.15 -21.29 -3.28
CA VAL A 152 -5.28 -20.46 -2.44
C VAL A 152 -4.38 -21.37 -1.60
N GLU A 153 -3.07 -21.20 -1.72
CA GLU A 153 -2.07 -21.85 -0.86
C GLU A 153 -1.83 -20.95 0.35
N ILE A 154 -1.87 -21.52 1.56
CA ILE A 154 -1.57 -20.80 2.81
C ILE A 154 -0.47 -21.49 3.59
N ASP A 155 0.35 -20.70 4.30
CA ASP A 155 1.43 -21.21 5.14
C ASP A 155 1.94 -20.12 6.09
N GLU A 156 2.70 -20.51 7.11
CA GLU A 156 3.42 -19.63 8.00
C GLU A 156 4.93 -19.73 7.79
N THR A 157 5.61 -18.60 8.04
CA THR A 157 7.07 -18.63 8.04
C THR A 157 7.64 -17.80 9.18
N LEU A 158 8.75 -18.27 9.73
CA LEU A 158 9.51 -17.55 10.73
C LEU A 158 10.61 -16.71 10.08
N ILE A 159 10.56 -15.40 10.33
CA ILE A 159 11.66 -14.49 10.04
C ILE A 159 12.49 -14.32 11.31
N VAL A 160 13.75 -14.70 11.22
CA VAL A 160 14.73 -14.57 12.31
C VAL A 160 15.70 -13.45 11.96
N CYS A 161 15.70 -12.39 12.75
CA CYS A 161 16.67 -11.31 12.63
C CYS A 161 17.80 -11.52 13.63
N ARG A 162 19.04 -11.71 13.13
CA ARG A 162 20.25 -11.76 13.95
C ARG A 162 21.12 -10.53 13.67
N LYS A 163 21.76 -10.00 14.71
CA LYS A 163 22.77 -8.97 14.53
C LYS A 163 24.04 -9.64 13.99
N TYR A 164 24.46 -9.27 12.78
CA TYR A 164 25.67 -9.79 12.10
C TYR A 164 25.74 -11.31 11.92
N GLU A 165 24.58 -11.99 11.82
CA GLU A 165 24.48 -13.45 11.70
C GLU A 165 25.15 -14.26 12.82
N ARG A 166 25.68 -13.59 13.86
CA ARG A 166 26.34 -14.16 15.03
C ARG A 166 25.71 -13.62 16.32
N GLY A 167 25.72 -14.44 17.38
CA GLY A 167 25.24 -14.04 18.69
C GLY A 167 23.74 -14.26 18.93
N ARG A 168 23.19 -13.57 19.94
CA ARG A 168 21.81 -13.73 20.42
C ARG A 168 20.80 -13.34 19.33
N VAL A 169 19.76 -14.16 19.13
CA VAL A 169 18.59 -13.83 18.32
C VAL A 169 17.93 -12.60 18.91
N LEU A 170 17.80 -11.52 18.12
CA LEU A 170 17.26 -10.24 18.59
C LEU A 170 15.76 -10.17 18.49
N SER A 171 15.18 -10.78 17.47
CA SER A 171 13.72 -10.85 17.29
C SER A 171 13.36 -12.01 16.38
N GLN A 172 12.23 -12.60 16.68
CA GLN A 172 11.56 -13.58 15.81
C GLN A 172 10.22 -12.98 15.44
N LEU A 173 9.87 -13.04 14.17
CA LEU A 173 8.58 -12.60 13.68
C LEU A 173 7.99 -13.71 12.81
N TRP A 174 6.84 -14.21 13.21
CA TRP A 174 6.05 -15.07 12.36
C TRP A 174 5.28 -14.24 11.34
N LEU A 175 5.30 -14.70 10.10
CA LEU A 175 4.44 -14.20 9.03
C LEU A 175 3.47 -15.30 8.68
N PHE A 176 2.23 -14.92 8.45
CA PHE A 176 1.21 -15.76 7.82
C PHE A 176 0.86 -15.17 6.46
N GLY A 177 0.62 -16.02 5.47
CA GLY A 177 0.25 -15.53 4.15
C GLY A 177 -0.55 -16.53 3.33
N GLY A 178 -1.10 -15.99 2.24
CA GLY A 178 -1.78 -16.77 1.23
C GLY A 178 -1.46 -16.27 -0.18
N ILE A 179 -1.50 -17.17 -1.15
CA ILE A 179 -1.28 -16.86 -2.56
C ILE A 179 -2.26 -17.63 -3.46
N GLU A 180 -2.96 -16.93 -4.33
CA GLU A 180 -3.75 -17.56 -5.40
C GLU A 180 -2.82 -18.24 -6.40
N ARG A 181 -3.11 -19.46 -6.75
CA ARG A 181 -2.25 -20.26 -7.63
C ARG A 181 -2.11 -19.70 -9.03
N VAL A 182 -3.18 -19.21 -9.61
CA VAL A 182 -3.22 -18.72 -11.01
C VAL A 182 -2.85 -17.25 -11.10
N SER A 183 -3.60 -16.38 -10.43
CA SER A 183 -3.43 -14.93 -10.54
C SER A 183 -2.21 -14.38 -9.80
N LYS A 184 -1.63 -15.19 -8.87
CA LYS A 184 -0.53 -14.81 -7.98
C LYS A 184 -0.86 -13.64 -7.05
N LYS A 185 -2.13 -13.27 -6.92
CA LYS A 185 -2.57 -12.36 -5.86
C LYS A 185 -2.24 -12.98 -4.51
N LYS A 186 -1.78 -12.16 -3.58
CA LYS A 186 -1.25 -12.61 -2.30
C LYS A 186 -1.53 -11.62 -1.19
N PHE A 187 -1.57 -12.13 0.03
CA PHE A 187 -1.47 -11.32 1.23
C PHE A 187 -0.35 -11.88 2.13
N VAL A 188 0.21 -11.03 2.96
CA VAL A 188 1.15 -11.42 4.02
C VAL A 188 0.86 -10.57 5.25
N VAL A 189 0.66 -11.22 6.38
CA VAL A 189 0.34 -10.59 7.65
C VAL A 189 1.41 -10.95 8.68
N PRO A 190 2.07 -9.97 9.30
CA PRO A 190 2.90 -10.21 10.47
C PRO A 190 2.03 -10.65 11.65
N LEU A 191 2.36 -11.80 12.25
CA LEU A 191 1.72 -12.25 13.48
C LEU A 191 2.38 -11.53 14.66
N VAL A 192 1.71 -10.50 15.14
CA VAL A 192 2.15 -9.70 16.30
C VAL A 192 1.03 -9.68 17.32
N GLY A 193 1.40 -9.83 18.58
CA GLY A 193 0.45 -9.70 19.69
C GLY A 193 0.08 -8.23 19.94
N PRO A 194 -0.90 -7.98 20.83
CA PRO A 194 -1.43 -6.64 21.10
C PRO A 194 -0.39 -5.61 21.59
N LEU A 195 0.69 -6.07 22.20
CA LEU A 195 1.79 -5.22 22.69
C LEU A 195 3.03 -5.24 21.78
N GLY A 196 2.91 -5.82 20.56
CA GLY A 196 3.99 -5.91 19.60
C GLY A 196 4.96 -7.07 19.83
N GLU A 197 4.63 -8.00 20.75
CA GLU A 197 5.34 -9.27 20.94
C GLU A 197 5.09 -10.24 19.78
N ALA A 198 5.90 -11.31 19.70
CA ALA A 198 5.68 -12.36 18.70
C ALA A 198 4.30 -13.01 18.90
N GLY A 199 3.46 -12.93 17.87
CA GLY A 199 2.13 -13.52 17.88
C GLY A 199 2.16 -15.05 17.81
N HIS A 200 1.04 -15.65 18.19
CA HIS A 200 0.88 -17.10 18.19
C HIS A 200 0.39 -17.62 16.83
N ARG A 201 0.74 -18.87 16.51
CA ARG A 201 0.28 -19.60 15.33
C ARG A 201 -0.86 -20.53 15.69
N ASP A 202 -1.75 -20.12 16.54
CA ASP A 202 -2.88 -20.93 16.95
C ASP A 202 -4.14 -20.67 16.09
N LYS A 203 -5.12 -21.51 16.27
CA LYS A 203 -6.40 -21.39 15.59
C LYS A 203 -7.08 -20.04 15.84
N GLY A 204 -6.98 -19.49 17.06
CA GLY A 204 -7.59 -18.23 17.45
C GLY A 204 -7.00 -17.02 16.68
N THR A 205 -5.72 -17.11 16.31
CA THR A 205 -5.02 -16.07 15.54
C THR A 205 -5.22 -16.26 14.03
N LEU A 206 -5.07 -17.50 13.53
CA LEU A 206 -5.01 -17.74 12.07
C LEU A 206 -6.39 -17.73 11.41
N ILE A 207 -7.42 -18.27 12.04
CA ILE A 207 -8.76 -18.35 11.42
C ILE A 207 -9.36 -16.97 11.14
N PRO A 208 -9.33 -15.97 12.05
CA PRO A 208 -9.79 -14.62 11.74
C PRO A 208 -9.07 -13.99 10.56
N ILE A 209 -7.75 -14.20 10.42
CA ILE A 209 -6.96 -13.69 9.31
C ILE A 209 -7.40 -14.35 7.99
N ILE A 210 -7.60 -15.68 8.00
CA ILE A 210 -8.10 -16.40 6.82
C ILE A 210 -9.46 -15.85 6.39
N GLN A 211 -10.41 -15.67 7.32
CA GLN A 211 -11.73 -15.12 7.02
C GLN A 211 -11.70 -13.66 6.55
N GLN A 212 -10.71 -12.90 7.02
CA GLN A 212 -10.52 -11.50 6.58
C GLN A 212 -9.98 -11.39 5.15
N TYR A 213 -9.05 -12.28 4.76
CA TYR A 213 -8.31 -12.13 3.50
C TYR A 213 -8.70 -13.15 2.43
N ILE A 214 -9.39 -14.23 2.76
CA ILE A 214 -9.79 -15.26 1.79
C ILE A 214 -11.32 -15.34 1.72
N LEU A 215 -11.85 -15.14 0.51
CA LEU A 215 -13.29 -15.22 0.26
C LEU A 215 -13.82 -16.64 0.51
N PRO A 216 -15.09 -16.80 0.98
CA PRO A 216 -15.73 -18.08 1.09
C PRO A 216 -15.73 -18.87 -0.23
N ASP A 217 -15.99 -20.19 -0.15
CA ASP A 217 -16.00 -21.12 -1.28
C ASP A 217 -14.65 -21.27 -2.02
N SER A 218 -13.56 -20.71 -1.45
CA SER A 218 -12.22 -20.95 -1.94
C SER A 218 -11.75 -22.36 -1.65
N VAL A 219 -10.86 -22.87 -2.50
CA VAL A 219 -10.12 -24.12 -2.27
C VAL A 219 -8.81 -23.78 -1.57
N ILE A 220 -8.70 -24.09 -0.28
CA ILE A 220 -7.50 -23.81 0.52
C ILE A 220 -6.60 -25.05 0.55
N ILE A 221 -5.32 -24.86 0.26
CA ILE A 221 -4.28 -25.89 0.41
C ILE A 221 -3.27 -25.41 1.46
N SER A 222 -3.03 -26.24 2.49
CA SER A 222 -2.08 -25.95 3.57
C SER A 222 -1.22 -27.18 3.92
N ASP A 223 -0.29 -26.98 4.84
CA ASP A 223 0.31 -28.11 5.57
C ASP A 223 -0.73 -28.78 6.51
N GLN A 224 -0.32 -29.87 7.17
CA GLN A 224 -1.16 -30.62 8.12
C GLN A 224 -1.25 -29.96 9.51
N TRP A 225 -1.09 -28.62 9.61
CA TRP A 225 -1.18 -27.97 10.90
C TRP A 225 -2.59 -28.07 11.54
N GLY A 226 -2.62 -28.38 12.81
CA GLY A 226 -3.88 -28.63 13.54
C GLY A 226 -4.88 -27.46 13.56
N ALA A 227 -4.39 -26.23 13.44
CA ALA A 227 -5.20 -25.01 13.40
C ALA A 227 -6.20 -24.98 12.22
N TYR A 228 -5.86 -25.64 11.10
CA TYR A 228 -6.65 -25.62 9.86
C TYR A 228 -7.79 -26.63 9.79
N LYS A 229 -7.89 -27.58 10.73
CA LYS A 229 -8.91 -28.65 10.73
C LYS A 229 -10.35 -28.15 10.62
N THR A 230 -10.61 -26.93 11.05
CA THR A 230 -11.98 -26.35 11.07
C THR A 230 -12.35 -25.59 9.80
N LEU A 231 -11.45 -25.42 8.83
CA LEU A 231 -11.70 -24.66 7.60
C LEU A 231 -12.89 -25.17 6.80
N LYS A 232 -13.07 -26.51 6.75
CA LYS A 232 -14.23 -27.12 6.08
C LYS A 232 -15.58 -26.69 6.68
N ASN A 233 -15.62 -26.41 7.98
CA ASN A 233 -16.83 -25.97 8.68
C ASN A 233 -17.11 -24.46 8.49
N LEU A 234 -16.17 -23.74 7.88
CA LEU A 234 -16.23 -22.28 7.66
C LEU A 234 -16.50 -21.91 6.19
N GLY A 235 -16.95 -22.89 5.39
CA GLY A 235 -17.29 -22.65 3.99
C GLY A 235 -16.11 -22.73 3.02
N TYR A 236 -15.00 -23.37 3.41
CA TYR A 236 -13.85 -23.61 2.53
C TYR A 236 -13.73 -25.07 2.14
N THR A 237 -13.32 -25.35 0.90
CA THR A 237 -12.80 -26.67 0.53
C THR A 237 -11.34 -26.72 0.97
N HIS A 238 -10.97 -27.65 1.85
CA HIS A 238 -9.61 -27.69 2.41
C HIS A 238 -8.90 -29.02 2.13
N TYR A 239 -7.71 -28.93 1.57
CA TYR A 239 -6.76 -30.02 1.39
C TYR A 239 -5.48 -29.74 2.20
N SER A 240 -4.88 -30.78 2.77
CA SER A 240 -3.67 -30.67 3.55
C SER A 240 -2.58 -31.63 3.05
N ILE A 241 -1.35 -31.19 3.05
CA ILE A 241 -0.17 -31.97 2.58
C ILE A 241 0.71 -32.32 3.77
N ASN A 242 1.18 -33.56 3.80
CA ASN A 242 2.18 -34.00 4.75
C ASN A 242 3.59 -33.78 4.18
N HIS A 243 4.20 -32.64 4.53
CA HIS A 243 5.57 -32.31 4.08
C HIS A 243 6.66 -33.26 4.58
N CYS A 244 6.36 -34.08 5.60
CA CYS A 244 7.32 -35.08 6.08
C CYS A 244 7.44 -36.28 5.13
N GLU A 245 6.43 -36.52 4.29
CA GLU A 245 6.39 -37.65 3.38
C GLU A 245 6.54 -37.22 1.93
N ASN A 246 5.86 -36.16 1.50
CA ASN A 246 5.85 -35.72 0.10
C ASN A 246 5.68 -34.19 -0.02
N PHE A 247 6.35 -33.58 -0.99
CA PHE A 247 6.14 -32.16 -1.36
C PHE A 247 4.90 -31.92 -2.23
N VAL A 248 4.34 -33.00 -2.79
CA VAL A 248 3.15 -33.03 -3.64
C VAL A 248 2.34 -34.23 -3.22
N ASP A 249 1.02 -34.12 -3.18
CA ASP A 249 0.15 -35.25 -2.85
C ASP A 249 0.35 -36.38 -3.86
N VAL A 250 0.46 -37.63 -3.36
CA VAL A 250 0.74 -38.83 -4.20
C VAL A 250 -0.44 -39.16 -5.10
N ALA A 251 -1.66 -38.84 -4.66
CA ALA A 251 -2.89 -39.14 -5.39
C ALA A 251 -3.27 -38.04 -6.39
N ASP A 252 -2.93 -36.78 -6.09
CA ASP A 252 -3.22 -35.63 -6.94
C ASP A 252 -2.05 -34.64 -6.96
N SER A 253 -1.31 -34.61 -8.04
CA SER A 253 -0.19 -33.70 -8.27
C SER A 253 -0.57 -32.21 -8.24
N ASN A 254 -1.85 -31.89 -8.30
CA ASN A 254 -2.34 -30.52 -8.15
C ASN A 254 -2.39 -30.07 -6.69
N ILE A 255 -2.26 -30.97 -5.72
CA ILE A 255 -2.26 -30.61 -4.30
C ILE A 255 -0.79 -30.40 -3.87
N HIS A 256 -0.36 -29.14 -3.79
CA HIS A 256 1.00 -28.72 -3.38
C HIS A 256 0.98 -27.29 -2.84
N THR A 257 2.04 -26.88 -2.10
CA THR A 257 2.24 -25.53 -1.51
C THR A 257 3.47 -24.80 -2.08
N GLN A 258 3.94 -25.20 -3.26
CA GLN A 258 5.18 -24.69 -3.84
C GLN A 258 5.18 -23.19 -4.12
N ASN A 259 4.00 -22.58 -4.40
CA ASN A 259 3.93 -21.16 -4.66
C ASN A 259 4.12 -20.33 -3.39
N ILE A 260 3.51 -20.74 -2.27
CA ILE A 260 3.69 -20.04 -0.99
C ILE A 260 5.10 -20.26 -0.43
N GLU A 261 5.69 -21.43 -0.60
CA GLU A 261 7.08 -21.70 -0.22
C GLU A 261 8.07 -20.83 -1.02
N ARG A 262 7.81 -20.64 -2.32
CA ARG A 262 8.57 -19.72 -3.16
C ARG A 262 8.45 -18.28 -2.68
N LEU A 263 7.23 -17.84 -2.32
CA LEU A 263 7.01 -16.53 -1.74
C LEU A 263 7.85 -16.33 -0.47
N TRP A 264 7.88 -17.34 0.41
CA TRP A 264 8.68 -17.27 1.64
C TRP A 264 10.18 -17.22 1.39
N ARG A 265 10.68 -17.94 0.41
CA ARG A 265 12.07 -17.84 0.01
C ARG A 265 12.43 -16.42 -0.41
N ASP A 266 11.62 -15.84 -1.27
CA ASP A 266 11.86 -14.51 -1.83
C ASP A 266 11.70 -13.41 -0.74
N VAL A 267 10.72 -13.54 0.16
CA VAL A 267 10.57 -12.67 1.33
C VAL A 267 11.77 -12.77 2.27
N LYS A 268 12.23 -13.99 2.59
CA LYS A 268 13.39 -14.20 3.46
C LYS A 268 14.67 -13.62 2.86
N GLU A 269 14.86 -13.77 1.57
CA GLU A 269 16.00 -13.17 0.86
C GLU A 269 15.95 -11.64 0.93
N TRP A 270 14.78 -11.06 0.70
CA TRP A 270 14.59 -9.60 0.78
C TRP A 270 14.90 -9.04 2.17
N VAL A 271 14.42 -9.66 3.22
CA VAL A 271 14.58 -9.16 4.60
C VAL A 271 15.95 -9.50 5.21
N LYS A 272 16.74 -10.38 4.60
CA LYS A 272 18.13 -10.67 5.01
C LYS A 272 19.16 -9.67 4.47
N ARG A 273 18.76 -8.74 3.62
CA ARG A 273 19.66 -7.75 3.03
C ARG A 273 20.41 -6.94 4.11
N PRO A 274 21.68 -6.58 3.88
CA PRO A 274 22.45 -5.76 4.82
C PRO A 274 21.74 -4.43 5.12
N GLY A 275 21.80 -4.00 6.39
CA GLY A 275 21.23 -2.72 6.82
C GLY A 275 19.75 -2.76 7.25
N ILE A 276 19.07 -3.90 7.12
CA ILE A 276 17.72 -4.06 7.62
C ILE A 276 17.73 -4.15 9.15
N LYS A 277 16.94 -3.28 9.79
CA LYS A 277 16.75 -3.26 11.25
C LYS A 277 15.39 -3.87 11.58
N SER A 278 15.33 -4.74 12.60
CA SER A 278 14.10 -5.44 13.02
C SER A 278 12.92 -4.49 13.28
N LYS A 279 13.17 -3.33 13.90
CA LYS A 279 12.12 -2.34 14.17
C LYS A 279 11.42 -1.76 12.92
N TYR A 280 12.02 -1.91 11.74
CA TYR A 280 11.47 -1.46 10.46
C TYR A 280 11.06 -2.64 9.56
N LEU A 281 11.00 -3.85 10.10
CA LEU A 281 10.73 -5.05 9.30
C LEU A 281 9.41 -4.96 8.55
N PHE A 282 8.37 -4.40 9.19
CA PHE A 282 7.07 -4.21 8.56
C PHE A 282 7.15 -3.27 7.35
N GLN A 283 7.92 -2.18 7.45
CA GLN A 283 8.15 -1.24 6.35
C GLN A 283 8.85 -1.90 5.15
N TYR A 284 9.86 -2.72 5.43
CA TYR A 284 10.55 -3.46 4.37
C TYR A 284 9.65 -4.48 3.71
N LEU A 285 8.80 -5.15 4.49
CA LEU A 285 7.83 -6.12 3.98
C LEU A 285 6.76 -5.42 3.13
N ALA A 286 6.19 -4.31 3.61
CA ALA A 286 5.21 -3.52 2.89
C ALA A 286 5.76 -3.04 1.54
N ARG A 287 6.99 -2.52 1.53
CA ARG A 287 7.66 -2.13 0.29
C ARG A 287 7.86 -3.33 -0.64
N TYR A 288 8.35 -4.47 -0.13
CA TYR A 288 8.55 -5.66 -0.94
C TYR A 288 7.25 -6.14 -1.60
N LEU A 289 6.19 -6.25 -0.81
CA LEU A 289 4.89 -6.68 -1.31
C LEU A 289 4.31 -5.70 -2.32
N PHE A 290 4.46 -4.40 -2.08
CA PHE A 290 4.05 -3.36 -3.04
C PHE A 290 4.78 -3.53 -4.39
N LEU A 291 6.10 -3.69 -4.36
CA LEU A 291 6.92 -3.89 -5.57
C LEU A 291 6.53 -5.15 -6.35
N THR A 292 6.24 -6.25 -5.65
CA THR A 292 5.93 -7.54 -6.27
C THR A 292 4.46 -7.74 -6.62
N SER A 293 3.58 -6.84 -6.18
CA SER A 293 2.15 -6.86 -6.51
C SER A 293 1.78 -5.94 -7.67
N HIS A 294 2.72 -5.11 -8.13
CA HIS A 294 2.50 -4.19 -9.24
C HIS A 294 3.62 -4.33 -10.27
N GLU A 295 3.26 -4.32 -11.55
CA GLU A 295 4.21 -4.27 -12.65
C GLU A 295 5.04 -2.98 -12.56
N GLU A 296 6.32 -3.04 -12.89
CA GLU A 296 7.27 -1.93 -12.73
C GLU A 296 6.77 -0.63 -13.36
N GLU A 297 6.19 -0.74 -14.55
CA GLU A 297 5.67 0.39 -15.33
C GLU A 297 4.45 1.06 -14.71
N SER A 298 3.71 0.35 -13.86
CA SER A 298 2.49 0.85 -13.21
C SER A 298 2.71 1.26 -11.74
N ARG A 299 3.86 0.96 -11.15
CA ARG A 299 4.12 1.19 -9.72
C ARG A 299 3.94 2.64 -9.31
N LEU A 300 4.46 3.58 -10.12
CA LEU A 300 4.34 5.01 -9.79
C LEU A 300 2.88 5.46 -9.77
N HIS A 301 2.08 5.01 -10.74
CA HIS A 301 0.65 5.26 -10.74
C HIS A 301 -0.02 4.73 -9.47
N HIS A 302 0.16 3.44 -9.17
CA HIS A 302 -0.46 2.83 -7.99
C HIS A 302 0.00 3.50 -6.69
N PHE A 303 1.28 3.84 -6.58
CA PHE A 303 1.79 4.54 -5.41
C PHE A 303 1.12 5.90 -5.21
N LEU A 304 1.02 6.72 -6.26
CA LEU A 304 0.42 8.04 -6.17
C LEU A 304 -1.08 7.98 -5.84
N ILE A 305 -1.81 7.00 -6.39
CA ILE A 305 -3.21 6.76 -6.02
C ILE A 305 -3.33 6.40 -4.52
N GLN A 306 -2.42 5.58 -3.99
CA GLN A 306 -2.43 5.26 -2.55
C GLN A 306 -2.05 6.48 -1.69
N ALA A 307 -1.08 7.28 -2.13
CA ALA A 307 -0.73 8.53 -1.45
C ALA A 307 -1.91 9.52 -1.42
N ALA A 308 -2.65 9.64 -2.53
CA ALA A 308 -3.85 10.47 -2.60
C ALA A 308 -5.00 9.95 -1.71
N ARG A 309 -5.12 8.64 -1.54
CA ARG A 309 -6.11 8.04 -0.62
C ARG A 309 -5.75 8.27 0.84
N LEU A 310 -4.48 8.14 1.19
CA LEU A 310 -3.99 8.36 2.54
C LEU A 310 -4.03 9.85 2.94
N TYR A 311 -3.71 10.73 2.01
CA TYR A 311 -3.68 12.18 2.19
C TYR A 311 -4.59 12.88 1.17
N PRO A 312 -5.93 12.76 1.31
CA PRO A 312 -6.86 13.32 0.34
C PRO A 312 -6.80 14.85 0.33
N PRO A 313 -6.66 15.47 -0.86
CA PRO A 313 -6.68 16.92 -0.98
C PRO A 313 -7.98 17.53 -0.41
N GLN A 314 -7.90 18.70 0.20
CA GLN A 314 -9.06 19.39 0.72
C GLN A 314 -10.07 19.68 -0.41
N GLY A 315 -11.35 19.34 -0.19
CA GLY A 315 -12.43 19.51 -1.15
C GLY A 315 -12.75 18.27 -2.01
N THR A 316 -11.99 17.20 -1.91
CA THR A 316 -12.36 15.90 -2.45
C THR A 316 -13.31 15.23 -1.46
N LEU A 317 -14.57 15.03 -1.85
CA LEU A 317 -15.50 14.20 -1.08
C LEU A 317 -14.89 12.81 -0.98
N GLN A 318 -14.60 12.36 0.23
CA GLN A 318 -14.34 10.94 0.48
C GLN A 318 -15.58 10.20 0.00
N GLN A 319 -15.44 9.40 -1.05
CA GLN A 319 -16.41 8.34 -1.30
C GLN A 319 -16.25 7.36 -0.12
N GLN A 320 -17.12 7.51 0.87
CA GLN A 320 -17.33 6.46 1.86
C GLN A 320 -17.68 5.19 1.09
N PRO A 321 -17.16 4.02 1.51
CA PRO A 321 -17.64 2.77 0.96
C PRO A 321 -19.16 2.77 1.12
N VAL A 322 -19.87 2.59 0.00
CA VAL A 322 -21.32 2.42 -0.01
C VAL A 322 -21.60 1.16 0.80
N THR A 323 -21.98 1.32 2.05
CA THR A 323 -22.72 0.29 2.77
C THR A 323 -24.05 0.19 2.06
N LEU A 324 -24.27 -0.90 1.34
CA LEU A 324 -25.59 -1.29 0.86
C LEU A 324 -26.43 -1.53 2.13
N GLU A 325 -27.19 -0.51 2.54
CA GLU A 325 -28.28 -0.73 3.46
C GLU A 325 -29.34 -1.55 2.69
N GLU A 326 -29.51 -2.79 3.10
CA GLU A 326 -30.66 -3.60 2.72
C GLU A 326 -31.90 -2.80 3.14
N GLY A 327 -32.70 -2.39 2.18
CA GLY A 327 -33.99 -1.76 2.43
C GLY A 327 -34.92 -2.74 3.19
N PRO A 328 -35.84 -2.24 4.00
CA PRO A 328 -36.79 -3.08 4.69
C PRO A 328 -37.67 -3.83 3.68
N ASP A 329 -37.78 -5.14 3.87
CA ASP A 329 -38.75 -5.98 3.17
C ASP A 329 -40.15 -5.42 3.46
N ASP A 330 -40.83 -4.89 2.44
CA ASP A 330 -42.26 -4.57 2.50
C ASP A 330 -43.03 -5.88 2.36
N GLU A 331 -43.91 -6.12 3.35
CA GLU A 331 -44.90 -7.21 3.44
C GLU A 331 -45.85 -7.32 2.24
#